data_4d4c20aecb0ecfa45f164a47486c3b0f
#
_entry.id   4d4c20aecb0ecfa45f164a47486c3b0f
#
_cell.length_a   1.000
_cell.length_b   1.000
_cell.length_c   1.000
_cell.angle_alpha   90.00
_cell.angle_beta   90.00
_cell.angle_gamma   90.00
#
_symmetry.space_group_name_H-M   'P 1'
#
loop_
_entity.id
_entity.type
_entity.pdbx_description
1 polymer ?
#
loop_
_entity_poly.entity_id
_entity_poly.type
_entity_poly.pdbx_seq_one_letter_code
_entity_poly.pdbx_strand_id
1 'polypeptide(L)'
;APPGGRLRGRGGGAPAATMGVATTAATKPLAGEGSWVAAQGLASRPGAVQQTFVRPDRKAPSVAVSLVRFDQQAVRTVLVPGTREPGGPPWAWRSEIPRSQRPKPVAAFNAGFKFRHTPGGFYSEGRHAVRPLQAGLASLVIRSDGTADVAQWGRDATLTKDVVSVRQNLALIVDHGRAVSGLASDRGSRWGSKKSQFQLTWRSAVGIDAQGRLVYGAGSNVTLTQLATALSDAGAVSAMQLDIHDGVVTFNWYRPDPSGPAGVTGRKLMPSMQRNADRYLAPDQRDFVTIEAR
;
A
#
# COMPACT_ATOMS: atom_id res chain seq x y z
N ALA A 1 10.75 63.26 -20.48
CA ALA A 1 9.74 62.21 -20.38
C ALA A 1 10.06 61.10 -21.37
N PRO A 2 10.12 59.86 -20.97
CA PRO A 2 9.79 58.71 -21.82
C PRO A 2 8.66 57.89 -21.24
N PRO A 3 7.93 57.11 -22.05
CA PRO A 3 6.68 56.49 -21.69
C PRO A 3 6.83 55.13 -21.01
N GLY A 4 5.89 54.82 -20.14
CA GLY A 4 5.81 53.58 -19.40
C GLY A 4 5.48 52.34 -20.23
N GLY A 5 6.24 51.29 -20.01
CA GLY A 5 5.98 49.94 -20.48
C GLY A 5 5.16 49.14 -19.46
N ARG A 6 3.98 48.72 -19.86
CA ARG A 6 3.14 47.78 -19.09
C ARG A 6 3.68 46.35 -19.26
N LEU A 7 4.13 45.75 -18.16
CA LEU A 7 4.35 44.30 -18.10
C LEU A 7 3.02 43.58 -17.81
N ARG A 8 2.51 42.89 -18.79
CA ARG A 8 1.48 41.85 -18.63
C ARG A 8 2.20 40.51 -18.42
N GLY A 9 2.09 39.95 -17.24
CA GLY A 9 2.53 38.63 -16.94
C GLY A 9 1.45 37.89 -16.14
N ARG A 10 0.50 37.31 -16.81
CA ARG A 10 -0.34 36.25 -16.24
C ARG A 10 0.07 34.93 -16.89
N GLY A 11 0.99 34.22 -16.26
CA GLY A 11 1.20 32.82 -16.47
C GLY A 11 0.33 32.04 -15.49
N GLY A 12 -0.92 31.79 -15.85
CA GLY A 12 -1.74 30.78 -15.19
C GLY A 12 -1.19 29.42 -15.56
N GLY A 13 -0.42 28.78 -14.68
CA GLY A 13 -0.06 27.39 -14.83
C GLY A 13 -1.34 26.54 -14.77
N ALA A 14 -1.67 25.88 -15.88
CA ALA A 14 -2.70 24.86 -15.91
C ALA A 14 -2.36 23.78 -14.88
N PRO A 15 -3.35 23.25 -14.12
CA PRO A 15 -3.09 22.12 -13.22
C PRO A 15 -2.54 20.97 -14.05
N ALA A 16 -1.43 20.38 -13.60
CA ALA A 16 -0.82 19.23 -14.24
C ALA A 16 -1.91 18.14 -14.40
N ALA A 17 -2.17 17.78 -15.65
CA ALA A 17 -3.14 16.73 -15.97
C ALA A 17 -2.76 15.47 -15.20
N THR A 18 -3.64 15.04 -14.31
CA THR A 18 -3.48 13.79 -13.57
C THR A 18 -3.61 12.67 -14.59
N MET A 19 -2.50 12.07 -14.99
CA MET A 19 -2.52 10.93 -15.91
C MET A 19 -3.39 9.83 -15.30
N GLY A 20 -4.43 9.41 -16.01
CA GLY A 20 -5.28 8.30 -15.63
C GLY A 20 -4.50 6.98 -15.66
N VAL A 21 -4.99 5.98 -14.95
CA VAL A 21 -4.48 4.61 -15.05
C VAL A 21 -4.92 4.04 -16.39
N ALA A 22 -3.99 3.41 -17.11
CA ALA A 22 -4.34 2.69 -18.33
C ALA A 22 -5.36 1.59 -18.02
N THR A 23 -6.51 1.64 -18.69
CA THR A 23 -7.52 0.59 -18.55
C THR A 23 -7.32 -0.44 -19.64
N THR A 24 -7.07 -1.68 -19.26
CA THR A 24 -6.91 -2.80 -20.21
C THR A 24 -8.24 -3.47 -20.58
N ALA A 25 -9.36 -3.03 -19.98
CA ALA A 25 -10.68 -3.63 -20.22
C ALA A 25 -11.14 -3.49 -21.66
N ALA A 26 -11.61 -4.58 -22.26
CA ALA A 26 -12.16 -4.62 -23.62
C ALA A 26 -13.53 -3.93 -23.74
N THR A 27 -14.17 -3.66 -22.64
CA THR A 27 -15.49 -3.05 -22.53
C THR A 27 -15.36 -1.57 -22.19
N LYS A 28 -16.39 -0.80 -22.54
CA LYS A 28 -16.46 0.63 -22.17
C LYS A 28 -16.07 0.83 -20.70
N PRO A 29 -15.16 1.77 -20.39
CA PRO A 29 -14.81 2.07 -19.00
C PRO A 29 -16.05 2.38 -18.16
N LEU A 30 -16.07 1.90 -16.92
CA LEU A 30 -17.07 2.28 -15.95
C LEU A 30 -16.82 3.71 -15.47
N ALA A 31 -17.86 4.37 -14.98
CA ALA A 31 -17.72 5.71 -14.44
C ALA A 31 -16.67 5.74 -13.31
N GLY A 32 -15.65 6.59 -13.45
CA GLY A 32 -14.55 6.72 -12.50
C GLY A 32 -13.43 5.67 -12.63
N GLU A 33 -13.58 4.67 -13.51
CA GLU A 33 -12.53 3.67 -13.75
C GLU A 33 -11.27 4.33 -14.30
N GLY A 34 -10.12 4.06 -13.68
CA GLY A 34 -8.83 4.61 -14.05
C GLY A 34 -8.64 6.09 -13.72
N SER A 35 -9.67 6.77 -13.24
CA SER A 35 -9.62 8.20 -12.90
C SER A 35 -9.27 8.37 -11.43
N TRP A 36 -8.14 9.00 -11.15
CA TRP A 36 -7.74 9.30 -9.79
C TRP A 36 -8.56 10.47 -9.22
N VAL A 37 -9.26 10.20 -8.14
CA VAL A 37 -10.02 11.22 -7.39
C VAL A 37 -9.41 11.39 -5.99
N ALA A 38 -9.50 12.60 -5.44
CA ALA A 38 -9.09 12.83 -4.07
C ALA A 38 -9.86 11.90 -3.14
N ALA A 39 -9.12 11.10 -2.38
CA ALA A 39 -9.68 10.27 -1.33
C ALA A 39 -9.94 11.12 -0.09
N GLN A 40 -10.53 10.52 0.91
CA GLN A 40 -10.74 11.14 2.20
C GLN A 40 -9.41 11.68 2.76
N GLY A 41 -9.35 12.99 3.10
CA GLY A 41 -8.21 13.59 3.11
C GLY A 41 -7.51 14.30 4.18
N LEU A 42 -6.36 14.70 3.81
CA LEU A 42 -5.58 15.74 4.46
C LEU A 42 -6.16 17.08 4.02
N ALA A 43 -6.87 17.76 4.94
CA ALA A 43 -7.39 19.10 4.68
C ALA A 43 -6.25 20.08 4.30
N SER A 44 -5.05 19.84 4.83
CA SER A 44 -3.85 20.63 4.58
C SER A 44 -3.24 20.44 3.18
N ARG A 45 -3.54 19.32 2.50
CA ARG A 45 -2.95 19.01 1.19
C ARG A 45 -3.93 18.21 0.32
N PRO A 46 -4.93 18.88 -0.29
CA PRO A 46 -5.89 18.26 -1.19
C PRO A 46 -5.18 17.50 -2.31
N GLY A 47 -5.62 16.26 -2.59
CA GLY A 47 -5.03 15.43 -3.64
C GLY A 47 -3.75 14.66 -3.24
N ALA A 48 -3.22 14.84 -2.04
CA ALA A 48 -2.10 14.04 -1.54
C ALA A 48 -2.45 12.56 -1.37
N VAL A 49 -3.72 12.26 -1.15
CA VAL A 49 -4.24 10.90 -1.10
C VAL A 49 -5.33 10.78 -2.16
N GLN A 50 -5.17 9.81 -3.05
CA GLN A 50 -6.08 9.61 -4.18
C GLN A 50 -6.47 8.14 -4.27
N GLN A 51 -7.67 7.91 -4.79
CA GLN A 51 -8.18 6.55 -5.03
C GLN A 51 -8.76 6.43 -6.43
N THR A 52 -8.75 5.21 -6.94
CA THR A 52 -9.42 4.80 -8.17
C THR A 52 -9.70 3.30 -8.12
N PHE A 53 -10.26 2.76 -9.17
CA PHE A 53 -10.33 1.33 -9.41
C PHE A 53 -10.07 1.04 -10.89
N VAL A 54 -9.64 -0.17 -11.18
CA VAL A 54 -9.42 -0.67 -12.55
C VAL A 54 -9.91 -2.10 -12.69
N ARG A 55 -10.24 -2.49 -13.91
CA ARG A 55 -10.50 -3.87 -14.31
C ARG A 55 -9.32 -4.37 -15.15
N PRO A 56 -8.36 -5.08 -14.52
CA PRO A 56 -7.07 -5.35 -15.16
C PRO A 56 -7.10 -6.46 -16.21
N ASP A 57 -8.25 -7.15 -16.38
CA ASP A 57 -8.34 -8.30 -17.28
C ASP A 57 -9.58 -8.22 -18.17
N ARG A 58 -9.36 -8.13 -19.48
CA ARG A 58 -10.42 -8.12 -20.49
C ARG A 58 -11.28 -9.37 -20.50
N LYS A 59 -10.71 -10.51 -20.11
CA LYS A 59 -11.40 -11.80 -20.05
C LYS A 59 -12.24 -11.97 -18.79
N ALA A 60 -12.00 -11.15 -17.77
CA ALA A 60 -12.72 -11.15 -16.50
C ALA A 60 -13.21 -9.73 -16.13
N PRO A 61 -14.15 -9.16 -16.91
CA PRO A 61 -14.56 -7.76 -16.78
C PRO A 61 -15.32 -7.43 -15.48
N SER A 62 -15.73 -8.45 -14.71
CA SER A 62 -16.32 -8.28 -13.38
C SER A 62 -15.29 -8.16 -12.26
N VAL A 63 -14.02 -8.47 -12.54
CA VAL A 63 -12.93 -8.39 -11.56
C VAL A 63 -12.40 -6.97 -11.51
N ALA A 64 -12.47 -6.35 -10.35
CA ALA A 64 -11.96 -5.00 -10.11
C ALA A 64 -10.91 -5.00 -8.99
N VAL A 65 -9.92 -4.13 -9.14
CA VAL A 65 -8.90 -3.83 -8.13
C VAL A 65 -9.06 -2.37 -7.73
N SER A 66 -9.32 -2.12 -6.45
CA SER A 66 -9.30 -0.79 -5.88
C SER A 66 -7.84 -0.38 -5.63
N LEU A 67 -7.50 0.85 -6.00
CA LEU A 67 -6.17 1.42 -5.89
C LEU A 67 -6.21 2.69 -5.05
N VAL A 68 -5.21 2.86 -4.21
CA VAL A 68 -4.99 4.08 -3.42
C VAL A 68 -3.54 4.49 -3.56
N ARG A 69 -3.27 5.78 -3.77
CA ARG A 69 -1.90 6.31 -3.77
C ARG A 69 -1.73 7.45 -2.78
N PHE A 70 -0.53 7.53 -2.21
CA PHE A 70 -0.17 8.47 -1.17
C PHE A 70 1.06 9.28 -1.58
N ASP A 71 0.96 10.60 -1.55
CA ASP A 71 2.10 11.50 -1.64
C ASP A 71 2.89 11.49 -0.33
N GLN A 72 4.07 10.89 -0.34
CA GLN A 72 4.90 10.73 0.84
C GLN A 72 5.47 12.07 1.39
N GLN A 73 5.33 13.17 0.67
CA GLN A 73 5.61 14.50 1.23
C GLN A 73 4.51 14.96 2.22
N ALA A 74 3.31 14.40 2.12
CA ALA A 74 2.18 14.76 2.98
C ALA A 74 1.88 13.70 4.06
N VAL A 75 2.38 12.48 3.87
CA VAL A 75 2.16 11.38 4.80
C VAL A 75 3.46 10.70 5.19
N ARG A 76 3.40 9.96 6.29
CA ARG A 76 4.45 9.03 6.69
C ARG A 76 3.87 7.63 6.88
N THR A 77 4.70 6.64 6.67
CA THR A 77 4.37 5.22 6.82
C THR A 77 4.94 4.68 8.12
N VAL A 78 4.16 3.90 8.86
CA VAL A 78 4.61 3.21 10.07
C VAL A 78 4.22 1.74 9.98
N LEU A 79 5.17 0.84 10.20
CA LEU A 79 4.93 -0.60 10.35
C LEU A 79 4.67 -0.91 11.82
N VAL A 80 3.52 -1.50 12.10
CA VAL A 80 3.11 -1.88 13.46
C VAL A 80 3.20 -3.40 13.60
N PRO A 81 4.10 -3.91 14.46
CA PRO A 81 4.20 -5.35 14.69
C PRO A 81 2.98 -5.90 15.41
N GLY A 82 2.51 -7.09 15.02
CA GLY A 82 1.41 -7.78 15.66
C GLY A 82 1.83 -8.61 16.88
N THR A 83 0.88 -9.00 17.72
CA THR A 83 1.15 -9.77 18.93
C THR A 83 1.66 -11.18 18.65
N ARG A 84 1.36 -11.74 17.46
CA ARG A 84 1.80 -13.09 17.02
C ARG A 84 2.67 -13.07 15.76
N GLU A 85 2.50 -12.08 14.92
CA GLU A 85 3.25 -11.91 13.68
C GLU A 85 3.77 -10.45 13.62
N PRO A 86 5.02 -10.20 13.95
CA PRO A 86 6.09 -11.17 14.22
C PRO A 86 6.07 -11.74 15.64
N GLY A 87 5.22 -11.27 16.57
CA GLY A 87 5.32 -11.60 17.98
C GLY A 87 6.56 -10.98 18.62
N GLY A 88 7.01 -11.56 19.71
CA GLY A 88 8.21 -11.10 20.43
C GLY A 88 7.92 -10.14 21.58
N PRO A 89 8.92 -9.41 22.05
CA PRO A 89 8.78 -8.52 23.19
C PRO A 89 7.83 -7.36 22.90
N PRO A 90 7.32 -6.65 23.92
CA PRO A 90 6.41 -5.55 23.68
C PRO A 90 7.04 -4.51 22.75
N TRP A 91 6.32 -4.18 21.69
CA TRP A 91 6.65 -3.14 20.75
C TRP A 91 6.07 -1.80 21.22
N ALA A 92 6.64 -0.69 20.75
CA ALA A 92 6.25 0.65 21.19
C ALA A 92 4.75 0.93 21.04
N TRP A 93 4.11 0.45 19.99
CA TRP A 93 2.68 0.62 19.74
C TRP A 93 1.81 -0.55 20.22
N ARG A 94 2.36 -1.52 20.91
CA ARG A 94 1.62 -2.66 21.49
C ARG A 94 0.62 -3.31 20.54
N SER A 95 1.00 -3.38 19.25
CA SER A 95 0.22 -4.00 18.17
C SER A 95 -1.13 -3.33 17.84
N GLU A 96 -1.29 -2.07 18.18
CA GLU A 96 -2.47 -1.25 17.87
C GLU A 96 -2.07 0.18 17.50
N ILE A 97 -2.99 0.98 16.97
CA ILE A 97 -2.83 2.42 16.88
C ILE A 97 -3.13 3.03 18.27
N PRO A 98 -2.11 3.52 18.99
CA PRO A 98 -2.29 4.02 20.34
C PRO A 98 -3.21 5.25 20.36
N ARG A 99 -3.96 5.47 21.42
CA ARG A 99 -4.85 6.63 21.56
C ARG A 99 -4.16 7.96 21.28
N SER A 100 -2.92 8.11 21.73
CA SER A 100 -2.11 9.32 21.51
C SER A 100 -1.75 9.58 20.06
N GLN A 101 -1.78 8.54 19.21
CA GLN A 101 -1.49 8.65 17.78
C GLN A 101 -2.76 8.76 16.92
N ARG A 102 -3.95 8.43 17.44
CA ARG A 102 -5.20 8.33 16.66
C ARG A 102 -5.61 9.58 15.88
N PRO A 103 -5.25 10.80 16.25
CA PRO A 103 -5.52 11.97 15.42
C PRO A 103 -4.73 12.00 14.09
N LYS A 104 -3.66 11.22 13.95
CA LYS A 104 -2.74 11.26 12.80
C LYS A 104 -3.07 10.29 11.67
N PRO A 105 -3.55 9.04 11.93
CA PRO A 105 -3.80 8.09 10.87
C PRO A 105 -4.81 8.58 9.86
N VAL A 106 -4.45 8.44 8.59
CA VAL A 106 -5.29 8.64 7.41
C VAL A 106 -5.85 7.30 6.95
N ALA A 107 -5.01 6.26 7.02
CA ALA A 107 -5.36 4.90 6.64
C ALA A 107 -4.53 3.86 7.39
N ALA A 108 -5.03 2.62 7.46
CA ALA A 108 -4.22 1.46 7.81
C ALA A 108 -4.65 0.23 7.04
N PHE A 109 -3.70 -0.67 6.76
CA PHE A 109 -3.93 -1.88 5.99
C PHE A 109 -3.04 -3.05 6.45
N ASN A 110 -3.45 -4.28 6.11
CA ASN A 110 -2.72 -5.49 6.48
C ASN A 110 -1.32 -5.51 5.87
N ALA A 111 -0.36 -6.09 6.59
CA ALA A 111 0.98 -6.35 6.09
C ALA A 111 1.11 -7.76 5.44
N GLY A 112 2.26 -8.38 5.55
CA GLY A 112 2.61 -9.59 4.80
C GLY A 112 2.04 -10.89 5.35
N PHE A 113 2.40 -12.01 4.69
CA PHE A 113 2.02 -13.36 5.10
C PHE A 113 2.52 -13.71 6.49
N LYS A 114 1.89 -14.70 7.13
CA LYS A 114 2.45 -15.34 8.33
C LYS A 114 3.87 -15.82 8.04
N PHE A 115 4.77 -15.65 9.01
CA PHE A 115 6.18 -15.98 8.81
C PHE A 115 6.44 -17.47 8.54
N ARG A 116 5.51 -18.33 8.88
CA ARG A 116 5.58 -19.76 8.46
C ARG A 116 5.31 -19.99 6.96
N HIS A 117 4.74 -18.98 6.25
CA HIS A 117 4.40 -19.06 4.83
C HIS A 117 5.30 -18.21 3.94
N THR A 118 6.32 -17.58 4.52
CA THR A 118 7.32 -16.77 3.82
C THR A 118 8.70 -17.00 4.43
N PRO A 119 9.76 -17.05 3.62
CA PRO A 119 11.13 -17.07 4.14
C PRO A 119 11.58 -15.71 4.67
N GLY A 120 10.80 -14.65 4.45
CA GLY A 120 11.16 -13.27 4.76
C GLY A 120 11.36 -12.98 6.24
N GLY A 121 12.25 -12.04 6.53
CA GLY A 121 12.52 -11.53 7.86
C GLY A 121 11.66 -10.30 8.20
N PHE A 122 11.92 -9.80 9.41
CA PHE A 122 11.29 -8.61 9.96
C PHE A 122 12.33 -7.80 10.73
N TYR A 123 12.35 -6.50 10.51
CA TYR A 123 13.19 -5.57 11.26
C TYR A 123 12.35 -4.37 11.69
N SER A 124 12.41 -4.00 12.96
CA SER A 124 11.79 -2.79 13.49
C SER A 124 12.40 -2.44 14.85
N GLU A 125 12.39 -1.17 15.20
CA GLU A 125 12.91 -0.66 16.48
C GLU A 125 14.34 -1.15 16.78
N GLY A 126 15.19 -1.16 15.74
CA GLY A 126 16.61 -1.53 15.88
C GLY A 126 16.88 -3.02 16.02
N ARG A 127 15.91 -3.90 15.82
CA ARG A 127 16.07 -5.35 16.01
C ARG A 127 15.39 -6.20 14.93
N HIS A 128 16.00 -7.33 14.64
CA HIS A 128 15.37 -8.38 13.84
C HIS A 128 14.39 -9.19 14.69
N ALA A 129 13.26 -9.56 14.09
CA ALA A 129 12.30 -10.49 14.68
C ALA A 129 12.04 -11.65 13.73
N VAL A 130 11.75 -12.83 14.28
CA VAL A 130 11.54 -14.12 13.61
C VAL A 130 12.81 -14.64 12.96
N ARG A 131 13.39 -13.89 12.00
CA ARG A 131 14.63 -14.24 11.30
C ARG A 131 15.28 -13.00 10.67
N PRO A 132 16.58 -13.09 10.30
CA PRO A 132 17.25 -12.03 9.56
C PRO A 132 16.59 -11.74 8.20
N LEU A 133 16.83 -10.54 7.68
CA LEU A 133 16.41 -10.15 6.34
C LEU A 133 17.15 -10.97 5.29
N GLN A 134 16.40 -11.46 4.28
CA GLN A 134 16.89 -12.33 3.22
C GLN A 134 17.07 -11.56 1.92
N ALA A 135 18.21 -11.72 1.25
CA ALA A 135 18.44 -11.18 -0.09
C ALA A 135 17.47 -11.80 -1.11
N GLY A 136 17.09 -11.04 -2.12
CA GLY A 136 16.19 -11.47 -3.19
C GLY A 136 14.71 -11.34 -2.88
N LEU A 137 14.31 -11.09 -1.63
CA LEU A 137 12.91 -10.96 -1.26
C LEU A 137 12.40 -9.53 -1.40
N ALA A 138 11.13 -9.42 -1.77
CA ALA A 138 10.40 -8.15 -1.77
C ALA A 138 10.23 -7.63 -0.35
N SER A 139 10.58 -6.38 -0.15
CA SER A 139 10.67 -5.72 1.14
C SER A 139 9.97 -4.37 1.11
N LEU A 140 9.03 -4.16 2.03
CA LEU A 140 8.57 -2.82 2.39
C LEU A 140 9.60 -2.25 3.35
N VAL A 141 10.31 -1.20 2.93
CA VAL A 141 11.40 -0.55 3.65
C VAL A 141 10.92 0.82 4.11
N ILE A 142 10.98 1.10 5.39
CA ILE A 142 10.53 2.38 5.96
C ILE A 142 11.73 3.09 6.57
N ARG A 143 11.88 4.37 6.24
CA ARG A 143 12.98 5.22 6.68
C ARG A 143 12.59 6.09 7.88
N SER A 144 13.57 6.65 8.53
CA SER A 144 13.40 7.51 9.72
C SER A 144 12.59 8.79 9.44
N ASP A 145 12.60 9.28 8.20
CA ASP A 145 11.75 10.39 7.76
C ASP A 145 10.30 9.96 7.50
N GLY A 146 9.98 8.67 7.65
CA GLY A 146 8.65 8.10 7.42
C GLY A 146 8.34 7.81 5.95
N THR A 147 9.28 7.99 5.04
CA THR A 147 9.10 7.51 3.65
C THR A 147 9.23 5.99 3.60
N ALA A 148 8.49 5.39 2.68
CA ALA A 148 8.52 3.97 2.42
C ALA A 148 8.97 3.69 0.99
N ASP A 149 9.61 2.54 0.79
CA ASP A 149 9.98 2.01 -0.50
C ASP A 149 9.57 0.54 -0.59
N VAL A 150 9.41 0.04 -1.81
CA VAL A 150 9.20 -1.38 -2.09
C VAL A 150 10.33 -1.84 -3.00
N ALA A 151 11.17 -2.73 -2.49
CA ALA A 151 12.46 -3.05 -3.09
C ALA A 151 12.77 -4.55 -3.00
N GLN A 152 13.57 -5.06 -3.92
CA GLN A 152 14.22 -6.36 -3.75
C GLN A 152 15.43 -6.20 -2.81
N TRP A 153 15.38 -6.85 -1.66
CA TRP A 153 16.44 -6.75 -0.68
C TRP A 153 17.78 -7.27 -1.18
N GLY A 154 18.85 -6.54 -0.91
CA GLY A 154 20.20 -6.86 -1.36
C GLY A 154 20.51 -6.41 -2.80
N ARG A 155 19.51 -6.06 -3.61
CA ARG A 155 19.69 -5.45 -4.93
C ARG A 155 19.41 -3.95 -4.88
N ASP A 156 18.22 -3.59 -4.42
CA ASP A 156 17.70 -2.21 -4.48
C ASP A 156 17.77 -1.52 -3.10
N ALA A 157 17.79 -2.29 -2.02
CA ALA A 157 17.86 -1.78 -0.65
C ALA A 157 18.68 -2.69 0.24
N THR A 158 19.32 -2.07 1.23
CA THR A 158 20.07 -2.72 2.31
C THR A 158 19.79 -2.02 3.63
N LEU A 159 20.25 -2.59 4.74
CA LEU A 159 20.09 -1.98 6.06
C LEU A 159 21.06 -0.81 6.24
N THR A 160 20.56 0.40 6.10
CA THR A 160 21.27 1.66 6.31
C THR A 160 20.81 2.31 7.62
N LYS A 161 21.53 3.34 8.10
CA LYS A 161 21.21 4.01 9.38
C LYS A 161 19.86 4.69 9.42
N ASP A 162 19.32 5.06 8.27
CA ASP A 162 18.01 5.69 8.10
C ASP A 162 16.86 4.68 8.00
N VAL A 163 17.14 3.38 7.81
CA VAL A 163 16.11 2.34 7.78
C VAL A 163 15.65 2.01 9.20
N VAL A 164 14.39 2.24 9.49
CA VAL A 164 13.80 2.00 10.82
C VAL A 164 12.92 0.76 10.88
N SER A 165 12.34 0.35 9.74
CA SER A 165 11.54 -0.87 9.67
C SER A 165 11.65 -1.53 8.30
N VAL A 166 11.62 -2.86 8.27
CA VAL A 166 11.55 -3.67 7.05
C VAL A 166 10.61 -4.84 7.26
N ARG A 167 9.64 -4.98 6.36
CA ARG A 167 8.76 -6.14 6.29
C ARG A 167 8.97 -6.87 4.97
N GLN A 168 9.61 -8.03 5.05
CA GLN A 168 9.78 -8.88 3.88
C GLN A 168 8.59 -9.82 3.68
N ASN A 169 8.33 -10.15 2.44
CA ASN A 169 7.34 -11.19 2.12
C ASN A 169 7.95 -12.23 1.18
N LEU A 170 7.46 -12.32 -0.05
CA LEU A 170 7.90 -13.25 -1.09
C LEU A 170 8.70 -12.47 -2.16
N ALA A 171 8.69 -12.89 -3.43
CA ALA A 171 9.30 -12.12 -4.50
C ALA A 171 8.43 -10.91 -4.93
N LEU A 172 9.04 -9.93 -5.60
CA LEU A 172 8.32 -8.84 -6.24
C LEU A 172 7.28 -9.39 -7.24
N ILE A 173 6.15 -8.70 -7.36
CA ILE A 173 5.11 -8.98 -8.37
C ILE A 173 5.12 -7.96 -9.50
N VAL A 174 5.67 -6.76 -9.26
CA VAL A 174 6.04 -5.76 -10.27
C VAL A 174 7.51 -5.44 -10.07
N ASP A 175 8.26 -5.40 -11.16
CA ASP A 175 9.67 -5.02 -11.18
C ASP A 175 9.94 -4.19 -12.45
N HIS A 176 10.73 -3.12 -12.32
CA HIS A 176 10.99 -2.19 -13.42
C HIS A 176 9.73 -1.71 -14.16
N GLY A 177 8.64 -1.47 -13.43
CA GLY A 177 7.38 -0.97 -13.96
C GLY A 177 6.51 -2.01 -14.68
N ARG A 178 6.85 -3.29 -14.62
CA ARG A 178 6.14 -4.37 -15.31
C ARG A 178 5.77 -5.50 -14.35
N ALA A 179 4.59 -6.07 -14.53
CA ALA A 179 4.25 -7.32 -13.88
C ALA A 179 5.30 -8.38 -14.25
N VAL A 180 5.87 -9.05 -13.25
CA VAL A 180 6.95 -10.03 -13.50
C VAL A 180 6.40 -11.28 -14.19
N SER A 181 7.24 -11.93 -15.00
CA SER A 181 6.86 -13.17 -15.65
C SER A 181 6.70 -14.33 -14.67
N GLY A 182 5.85 -15.30 -15.01
CA GLY A 182 5.67 -16.53 -14.22
C GLY A 182 4.58 -16.45 -13.15
N LEU A 183 3.96 -15.31 -12.89
CA LEU A 183 2.90 -15.17 -11.87
C LEU A 183 1.74 -16.17 -12.04
N ALA A 184 1.42 -16.54 -13.27
CA ALA A 184 0.36 -17.51 -13.61
C ALA A 184 0.86 -18.94 -13.80
N SER A 185 2.17 -19.21 -13.84
CA SER A 185 2.71 -20.50 -14.28
C SER A 185 3.88 -21.02 -13.42
N ASP A 186 4.64 -20.16 -12.78
CA ASP A 186 5.80 -20.57 -11.99
C ASP A 186 5.34 -21.32 -10.73
N ARG A 187 5.87 -22.52 -10.55
CA ARG A 187 5.55 -23.41 -9.43
C ARG A 187 6.69 -23.49 -8.40
N GLY A 188 7.67 -22.59 -8.50
CA GLY A 188 8.87 -22.55 -7.67
C GLY A 188 8.69 -21.96 -6.28
N SER A 189 7.47 -21.76 -5.80
CA SER A 189 7.16 -21.15 -4.49
C SER A 189 7.62 -19.68 -4.31
N ARG A 190 7.98 -19.01 -5.39
CA ARG A 190 8.42 -17.60 -5.35
C ARG A 190 7.34 -16.66 -4.82
N TRP A 191 6.07 -16.98 -5.02
CA TRP A 191 4.91 -16.20 -4.61
C TRP A 191 3.95 -16.96 -3.70
N GLY A 192 4.46 -17.93 -2.96
CA GLY A 192 3.71 -18.77 -2.04
C GLY A 192 3.54 -20.20 -2.52
N SER A 193 2.81 -21.01 -1.77
CA SER A 193 2.47 -22.39 -2.19
C SER A 193 1.65 -22.36 -3.48
N LYS A 194 1.65 -23.48 -4.23
CA LYS A 194 0.79 -23.63 -5.43
C LYS A 194 -0.66 -23.23 -5.15
N LYS A 195 -1.19 -23.62 -4.00
CA LYS A 195 -2.56 -23.28 -3.60
C LYS A 195 -2.71 -21.77 -3.46
N SER A 196 -1.86 -21.10 -2.68
CA SER A 196 -1.97 -19.66 -2.41
C SER A 196 -1.67 -18.80 -3.63
N GLN A 197 -0.74 -19.21 -4.48
CA GLN A 197 -0.38 -18.45 -5.68
C GLN A 197 -1.50 -18.41 -6.72
N PHE A 198 -2.14 -19.56 -6.99
CA PHE A 198 -3.13 -19.69 -8.08
C PHE A 198 -4.59 -19.56 -7.62
N GLN A 199 -4.83 -19.47 -6.34
CA GLN A 199 -6.17 -19.31 -5.78
C GLN A 199 -6.80 -17.99 -6.18
N LEU A 200 -8.06 -18.02 -6.64
CA LEU A 200 -8.93 -16.83 -6.69
C LEU A 200 -9.36 -16.51 -5.27
N THR A 201 -8.97 -15.34 -4.77
CA THR A 201 -9.24 -14.94 -3.39
C THR A 201 -9.11 -13.42 -3.25
N TRP A 202 -9.39 -12.90 -2.07
CA TRP A 202 -8.96 -11.56 -1.72
C TRP A 202 -7.44 -11.45 -1.75
N ARG A 203 -6.94 -10.42 -2.43
CA ARG A 203 -5.51 -10.11 -2.48
C ARG A 203 -5.28 -8.65 -2.23
N SER A 204 -4.14 -8.35 -1.64
CA SER A 204 -3.63 -6.99 -1.49
C SER A 204 -2.15 -6.92 -1.84
N ALA A 205 -1.71 -5.73 -2.22
CA ALA A 205 -0.32 -5.44 -2.53
C ALA A 205 0.01 -3.98 -2.24
N VAL A 206 1.30 -3.71 -2.10
CA VAL A 206 1.85 -2.36 -2.00
C VAL A 206 3.00 -2.20 -2.98
N GLY A 207 3.12 -1.03 -3.57
CA GLY A 207 4.17 -0.67 -4.50
C GLY A 207 4.60 0.77 -4.34
N ILE A 208 5.62 1.14 -5.10
CA ILE A 208 6.11 2.51 -5.23
C ILE A 208 6.07 2.90 -6.71
N ASP A 209 5.61 4.12 -7.02
CA ASP A 209 5.61 4.62 -8.38
C ASP A 209 6.88 5.45 -8.71
N ALA A 210 7.03 5.83 -9.97
CA ALA A 210 8.18 6.59 -10.43
C ALA A 210 8.31 7.99 -9.80
N GLN A 211 7.25 8.51 -9.19
CA GLN A 211 7.24 9.76 -8.43
C GLN A 211 7.51 9.56 -6.94
N GLY A 212 7.81 8.34 -6.51
CA GLY A 212 8.04 8.01 -5.11
C GLY A 212 6.76 7.98 -4.27
N ARG A 213 5.56 7.86 -4.89
CA ARG A 213 4.30 7.73 -4.14
C ARG A 213 4.06 6.28 -3.79
N LEU A 214 3.58 6.04 -2.58
CA LEU A 214 3.16 4.70 -2.17
C LEU A 214 1.82 4.36 -2.83
N VAL A 215 1.72 3.18 -3.45
CA VAL A 215 0.51 2.70 -4.14
C VAL A 215 0.06 1.40 -3.47
N TYR A 216 -1.18 1.39 -2.97
CA TYR A 216 -1.84 0.19 -2.44
C TYR A 216 -2.87 -0.31 -3.43
N GLY A 217 -3.01 -1.63 -3.56
CA GLY A 217 -4.06 -2.26 -4.37
C GLY A 217 -4.70 -3.44 -3.66
N ALA A 218 -6.02 -3.59 -3.80
CA ALA A 218 -6.73 -4.78 -3.29
C ALA A 218 -7.98 -5.09 -4.12
N GLY A 219 -8.33 -6.38 -4.18
CA GLY A 219 -9.53 -6.86 -4.85
C GLY A 219 -9.98 -8.22 -4.33
N SER A 220 -11.27 -8.50 -4.54
CA SER A 220 -11.88 -9.80 -4.26
C SER A 220 -11.85 -10.68 -5.51
N ASN A 221 -11.64 -11.98 -5.33
CA ASN A 221 -11.55 -12.96 -6.42
C ASN A 221 -10.54 -12.58 -7.51
N VAL A 222 -9.38 -12.09 -7.07
CA VAL A 222 -8.31 -11.60 -7.92
C VAL A 222 -7.19 -12.62 -8.00
N THR A 223 -6.67 -12.87 -9.21
CA THR A 223 -5.43 -13.60 -9.40
C THR A 223 -4.23 -12.70 -9.06
N LEU A 224 -3.09 -13.32 -8.79
CA LEU A 224 -1.85 -12.58 -8.55
C LEU A 224 -1.43 -11.76 -9.77
N THR A 225 -1.65 -12.29 -10.98
CA THR A 225 -1.37 -11.59 -12.25
C THR A 225 -2.24 -10.35 -12.39
N GLN A 226 -3.56 -10.46 -12.16
CA GLN A 226 -4.47 -9.33 -12.23
C GLN A 226 -4.10 -8.22 -11.23
N LEU A 227 -3.70 -8.59 -10.02
CA LEU A 227 -3.24 -7.62 -9.02
C LEU A 227 -1.95 -6.91 -9.46
N ALA A 228 -0.96 -7.68 -9.97
CA ALA A 228 0.30 -7.12 -10.47
C ALA A 228 0.08 -6.19 -11.68
N THR A 229 -0.80 -6.58 -12.62
CA THR A 229 -1.18 -5.75 -13.77
C THR A 229 -1.81 -4.45 -13.31
N ALA A 230 -2.77 -4.49 -12.37
CA ALA A 230 -3.41 -3.29 -11.85
C ALA A 230 -2.41 -2.30 -11.22
N LEU A 231 -1.40 -2.80 -10.48
CA LEU A 231 -0.36 -1.95 -9.89
C LEU A 231 0.61 -1.40 -10.94
N SER A 232 1.02 -2.21 -11.91
CA SER A 232 1.85 -1.76 -13.04
C SER A 232 1.14 -0.69 -13.85
N ASP A 233 -0.13 -0.89 -14.19
CA ASP A 233 -0.97 0.09 -14.90
C ASP A 233 -1.18 1.37 -14.09
N ALA A 234 -1.18 1.27 -12.75
CA ALA A 234 -1.21 2.42 -11.84
C ALA A 234 0.11 3.19 -11.76
N GLY A 235 1.16 2.72 -12.46
CA GLY A 235 2.48 3.34 -12.53
C GLY A 235 3.47 2.83 -11.49
N ALA A 236 3.16 1.77 -10.75
CA ALA A 236 4.12 1.17 -9.83
C ALA A 236 5.36 0.67 -10.58
N VAL A 237 6.54 1.10 -10.15
CA VAL A 237 7.82 0.62 -10.69
C VAL A 237 8.31 -0.63 -9.96
N SER A 238 7.90 -0.79 -8.72
CA SER A 238 8.14 -1.96 -7.89
C SER A 238 6.92 -2.23 -7.01
N ALA A 239 6.51 -3.51 -6.87
CA ALA A 239 5.42 -3.89 -5.98
C ALA A 239 5.59 -5.29 -5.40
N MET A 240 5.07 -5.48 -4.19
CA MET A 240 5.02 -6.75 -3.49
C MET A 240 3.59 -7.09 -3.08
N GLN A 241 3.24 -8.37 -3.13
CA GLN A 241 1.97 -8.79 -2.53
C GLN A 241 2.04 -8.71 -1.01
N LEU A 242 0.91 -8.40 -0.40
CA LEU A 242 0.65 -8.49 1.03
C LEU A 242 -0.10 -9.79 1.33
N ASP A 243 -0.65 -9.94 2.54
CA ASP A 243 -1.40 -11.15 2.87
C ASP A 243 -2.72 -11.24 2.08
N ILE A 244 -3.28 -12.43 2.02
CA ILE A 244 -4.43 -12.81 1.20
C ILE A 244 -5.56 -13.36 2.07
N HIS A 245 -6.71 -13.62 1.46
CA HIS A 245 -7.97 -14.08 2.03
C HIS A 245 -8.85 -12.99 2.64
N ASP A 246 -10.14 -13.25 2.65
CA ASP A 246 -11.22 -12.36 3.05
C ASP A 246 -11.13 -11.90 4.51
N GLY A 247 -10.75 -12.80 5.42
CA GLY A 247 -10.57 -12.46 6.85
C GLY A 247 -9.28 -11.70 7.16
N VAL A 248 -8.41 -11.44 6.18
CA VAL A 248 -7.09 -10.82 6.37
C VAL A 248 -6.93 -9.51 5.61
N VAL A 249 -7.28 -9.49 4.32
CA VAL A 249 -7.18 -8.28 3.49
C VAL A 249 -8.08 -7.20 4.07
N THR A 250 -7.46 -6.12 4.49
CA THR A 250 -8.12 -5.02 5.19
C THR A 250 -7.47 -3.71 4.79
N PHE A 251 -8.27 -2.72 4.49
CA PHE A 251 -7.85 -1.33 4.37
C PHE A 251 -8.94 -0.47 4.99
N ASN A 252 -8.55 0.32 5.98
CA ASN A 252 -9.44 1.23 6.67
C ASN A 252 -8.94 2.67 6.53
N TRP A 253 -9.84 3.55 6.13
CA TRP A 253 -9.68 4.99 6.26
C TRP A 253 -9.94 5.42 7.68
N TYR A 254 -9.21 6.42 8.16
CA TYR A 254 -9.45 7.04 9.45
C TYR A 254 -9.65 8.54 9.30
N ARG A 255 -10.55 9.06 10.12
CA ARG A 255 -10.79 10.49 10.26
C ARG A 255 -10.79 10.82 11.76
N PRO A 256 -10.09 11.90 12.18
CA PRO A 256 -10.18 12.35 13.56
C PRO A 256 -11.63 12.60 13.98
N ASP A 257 -11.99 12.12 15.15
CA ASP A 257 -13.30 12.29 15.77
C ASP A 257 -13.11 12.52 17.27
N PRO A 258 -12.80 13.75 17.70
CA PRO A 258 -12.52 14.05 19.12
C PRO A 258 -13.70 13.75 20.04
N SER A 259 -14.93 13.75 19.51
CA SER A 259 -16.15 13.46 20.27
C SER A 259 -16.44 11.97 20.38
N GLY A 260 -15.87 11.16 19.49
CA GLY A 260 -16.05 9.72 19.49
C GLY A 260 -15.22 8.99 20.54
N PRO A 261 -15.67 7.83 21.04
CA PRO A 261 -15.00 7.10 22.11
C PRO A 261 -13.61 6.61 21.72
N ALA A 262 -13.38 6.40 20.44
CA ALA A 262 -12.10 5.95 19.91
C ALA A 262 -11.15 7.09 19.53
N GLY A 263 -11.62 8.34 19.46
CA GLY A 263 -10.85 9.51 18.97
C GLY A 263 -10.73 9.59 17.46
N VAL A 264 -11.21 8.56 16.74
CA VAL A 264 -11.27 8.47 15.27
C VAL A 264 -12.52 7.71 14.84
N THR A 265 -12.99 8.01 13.63
CA THR A 265 -13.99 7.20 12.92
C THR A 265 -13.31 6.46 11.77
N GLY A 266 -13.51 5.14 11.72
CA GLY A 266 -13.00 4.26 10.67
C GLY A 266 -14.03 3.97 9.58
N ARG A 267 -13.57 3.83 8.32
CA ARG A 267 -14.38 3.39 7.17
C ARG A 267 -13.57 2.46 6.27
N LYS A 268 -14.14 1.35 5.89
CA LYS A 268 -13.48 0.39 4.98
C LYS A 268 -13.31 1.01 3.58
N LEU A 269 -12.21 0.66 2.89
CA LEU A 269 -12.01 1.03 1.48
C LEU A 269 -13.10 0.43 0.60
N MET A 270 -13.36 -0.86 0.77
CA MET A 270 -14.46 -1.58 0.11
C MET A 270 -15.42 -2.12 1.18
N PRO A 271 -16.73 -1.86 1.06
CA PRO A 271 -17.73 -2.35 2.02
C PRO A 271 -17.68 -3.88 2.24
N SER A 272 -17.31 -4.63 1.20
CA SER A 272 -17.20 -6.09 1.20
C SER A 272 -15.99 -6.64 1.97
N MET A 273 -15.04 -5.82 2.40
CA MET A 273 -13.98 -6.27 3.32
C MET A 273 -14.59 -6.76 4.62
N GLN A 274 -14.23 -7.96 5.07
CA GLN A 274 -14.94 -8.61 6.19
C GLN A 274 -14.66 -7.96 7.54
N ARG A 275 -13.41 -7.56 7.81
CA ARG A 275 -13.02 -7.02 9.11
C ARG A 275 -13.63 -5.65 9.36
N ASN A 276 -13.93 -5.39 10.62
CA ASN A 276 -14.39 -4.08 11.08
C ASN A 276 -13.34 -2.99 10.81
N ALA A 277 -13.81 -1.77 10.56
CA ALA A 277 -12.95 -0.61 10.37
C ALA A 277 -12.12 -0.25 11.64
N ASP A 278 -12.57 -0.66 12.81
CA ASP A 278 -11.88 -0.44 14.08
C ASP A 278 -10.76 -1.46 14.37
N ARG A 279 -10.53 -2.41 13.44
CA ARG A 279 -9.60 -3.52 13.63
C ARG A 279 -8.29 -3.12 14.28
N TYR A 280 -7.66 -2.05 13.81
CA TYR A 280 -6.34 -1.63 14.26
C TYR A 280 -6.34 -0.64 15.44
N LEU A 281 -7.52 -0.36 16.00
CA LEU A 281 -7.67 0.43 17.23
C LEU A 281 -7.60 -0.41 18.51
N ALA A 282 -7.37 -1.71 18.37
CA ALA A 282 -7.11 -2.68 19.42
C ALA A 282 -5.95 -3.58 19.00
N PRO A 283 -5.28 -4.28 19.94
CA PRO A 283 -4.15 -5.14 19.63
C PRO A 283 -4.51 -6.20 18.57
N ASP A 284 -3.82 -6.17 17.40
CA ASP A 284 -3.99 -7.16 16.33
C ASP A 284 -2.94 -8.27 16.47
N GLN A 285 -3.30 -9.49 16.09
CA GLN A 285 -2.37 -10.62 16.06
C GLN A 285 -1.37 -10.50 14.90
N ARG A 286 -1.73 -9.74 13.86
CA ARG A 286 -0.97 -9.59 12.63
C ARG A 286 -0.35 -8.20 12.58
N ASP A 287 0.82 -8.14 11.97
CA ASP A 287 1.43 -6.87 11.61
C ASP A 287 0.58 -6.11 10.57
N PHE A 288 0.62 -4.81 10.65
CA PHE A 288 -0.09 -3.92 9.75
C PHE A 288 0.70 -2.65 9.48
N VAL A 289 0.28 -1.92 8.46
CA VAL A 289 0.87 -0.63 8.10
C VAL A 289 -0.15 0.47 8.37
N THR A 290 0.26 1.55 9.01
CA THR A 290 -0.54 2.77 9.10
C THR A 290 0.11 3.91 8.32
N ILE A 291 -0.72 4.70 7.68
CA ILE A 291 -0.36 5.92 6.97
C ILE A 291 -0.86 7.09 7.80
N GLU A 292 0.05 7.94 8.22
CA GLU A 292 -0.23 9.09 9.08
C GLU A 292 0.00 10.41 8.34
N ALA A 293 -0.79 11.43 8.67
CA ALA A 293 -0.51 12.79 8.25
C ALA A 293 0.81 13.29 8.84
N ARG A 294 1.57 14.06 8.06
CA ARG A 294 2.78 14.78 8.51
C ARG A 294 2.42 16.03 9.26
#